data_af053b499edb575ae027133904376a52
#
_entry.id   af053b499edb575ae027133904376a52
#
_cell.length_a   1.000
_cell.length_b   1.000
_cell.length_c   1.000
_cell.angle_alpha   90.00
_cell.angle_beta   90.00
_cell.angle_gamma   90.00
#
_symmetry.space_group_name_H-M   'P 1'
#
loop_
_entity.id
_entity.type
_entity.pdbx_description
1 polymer ?
#
loop_
_entity_poly.entity_id
_entity_poly.type
_entity_poly.pdbx_seq_one_letter_code
_entity_poly.pdbx_strand_id
1 'polypeptide(L)'
;MENVESARKQVSKLMKIKKILTIVLSIIVGMSIIGCKATQNTEPQDDARIKIVTTLFPYYDFVRAVTKGVDGISITMTVAPGQDSHSFEPTPKDIIKIEDADLFIYNGGTLETWVDSVLGALSNNEQVMRMMDYVDVMEEETVEGMDLRYEDSHSHVKESHNDESGHSHDNDSNKYENHSNLEDGHINDDLEDGHSHEDDKEYDEHIWTSPVNAMKMVGYICDEMIKIDPENAEIYKANADEYIGKIQNIDTQIRKIVNKMDKKEIIFADKFPLLYFAKEYGLSYYAAFPGCAEDTEPSARTIAFLIDKIKEDKINKVYYLELSSKAVANTICEDTGAKAYEFNSCHNITEKQFQSGVTYVDLMTKNLEVLKK
;
A
#
# COMPACT_ATOMS: atom_id res chain seq x y z
N MET A 1 77.11 -23.36 46.47
CA MET A 1 76.03 -22.45 46.92
C MET A 1 75.30 -21.75 45.77
N GLU A 2 75.92 -21.46 44.66
CA GLU A 2 75.32 -20.76 43.49
C GLU A 2 74.13 -21.49 42.83
N ASN A 3 74.18 -22.84 42.78
CA ASN A 3 73.10 -23.58 42.10
C ASN A 3 71.73 -23.53 42.85
N VAL A 4 71.75 -23.37 44.20
CA VAL A 4 70.51 -23.27 44.99
C VAL A 4 69.82 -21.90 44.86
N GLU A 5 70.63 -20.87 44.72
CA GLU A 5 70.12 -19.50 44.55
C GLU A 5 69.50 -19.27 43.16
N SER A 6 70.10 -19.84 42.12
CA SER A 6 69.54 -19.85 40.75
C SER A 6 68.21 -20.59 40.69
N ALA A 7 68.09 -21.77 41.34
CA ALA A 7 66.83 -22.53 41.40
C ALA A 7 65.73 -21.73 42.15
N ARG A 8 66.07 -21.04 43.27
CA ARG A 8 65.08 -20.21 43.97
C ARG A 8 64.61 -19.05 43.16
N LYS A 9 65.47 -18.37 42.33
CA LYS A 9 65.11 -17.30 41.47
C LYS A 9 64.17 -17.79 40.31
N GLN A 10 64.41 -18.98 39.76
CA GLN A 10 63.56 -19.64 38.79
C GLN A 10 62.19 -19.98 39.34
N VAL A 11 62.09 -20.54 40.49
CA VAL A 11 60.81 -20.89 41.17
C VAL A 11 60.01 -19.64 41.51
N SER A 12 60.66 -18.56 41.96
CA SER A 12 60.01 -17.27 42.23
C SER A 12 59.47 -16.67 40.95
N LYS A 13 60.18 -16.72 39.81
CA LYS A 13 59.75 -16.24 38.51
C LYS A 13 58.55 -17.04 37.98
N LEU A 14 58.59 -18.36 38.16
CA LEU A 14 57.47 -19.25 37.78
C LEU A 14 56.22 -19.01 38.61
N MET A 15 56.34 -18.73 39.90
CA MET A 15 55.20 -18.37 40.77
C MET A 15 54.59 -17.02 40.40
N LYS A 16 55.41 -16.04 40.02
CA LYS A 16 54.92 -14.74 39.51
C LYS A 16 54.17 -14.90 38.20
N ILE A 17 54.70 -15.72 37.28
CA ILE A 17 54.04 -15.98 35.98
C ILE A 17 52.70 -16.69 36.19
N LYS A 18 52.64 -17.71 37.10
CA LYS A 18 51.36 -18.38 37.43
C LYS A 18 50.33 -17.43 38.02
N LYS A 19 50.74 -16.51 38.95
CA LYS A 19 49.81 -15.49 39.48
C LYS A 19 49.29 -14.53 38.43
N ILE A 20 50.16 -14.09 37.51
CA ILE A 20 49.73 -13.21 36.38
C ILE A 20 48.79 -13.95 35.45
N LEU A 21 49.07 -15.23 35.14
CA LEU A 21 48.21 -16.04 34.27
C LEU A 21 46.82 -16.27 34.90
N THR A 22 46.77 -16.49 36.24
CA THR A 22 45.50 -16.64 36.96
C THR A 22 44.68 -15.36 36.96
N ILE A 23 45.33 -14.20 37.12
CA ILE A 23 44.66 -12.89 37.08
C ILE A 23 44.13 -12.61 35.66
N VAL A 24 44.92 -12.87 34.62
CA VAL A 24 44.49 -12.69 33.22
C VAL A 24 43.34 -13.63 32.87
N LEU A 25 43.38 -14.88 33.32
CA LEU A 25 42.29 -15.83 33.12
C LEU A 25 41.00 -15.42 33.84
N SER A 26 41.11 -14.85 35.07
CA SER A 26 39.97 -14.31 35.80
C SER A 26 39.36 -13.07 35.13
N ILE A 27 40.18 -12.22 34.51
CA ILE A 27 39.70 -11.05 33.73
C ILE A 27 39.00 -11.49 32.44
N ILE A 28 39.52 -12.54 31.76
CA ILE A 28 38.89 -13.06 30.53
C ILE A 28 37.55 -13.71 30.87
N VAL A 29 37.44 -14.46 31.97
CA VAL A 29 36.17 -15.04 32.43
C VAL A 29 35.18 -13.95 32.89
N GLY A 30 35.67 -12.88 33.54
CA GLY A 30 34.86 -11.73 33.95
C GLY A 30 34.33 -10.90 32.77
N MET A 31 35.08 -10.80 31.67
CA MET A 31 34.64 -10.11 30.42
C MET A 31 33.66 -10.94 29.59
N SER A 32 33.60 -12.26 29.76
CA SER A 32 32.65 -13.13 29.05
C SER A 32 31.21 -13.03 29.59
N ILE A 33 30.99 -12.35 30.70
CA ILE A 33 29.66 -12.16 31.30
C ILE A 33 29.05 -10.80 30.94
N ILE A 34 29.84 -9.88 30.32
CA ILE A 34 29.38 -8.60 29.82
C ILE A 34 29.36 -8.69 28.28
N GLY A 35 28.55 -9.56 27.76
CA GLY A 35 28.47 -9.67 26.32
C GLY A 35 27.20 -10.37 25.89
N CYS A 36 26.54 -9.84 24.97
CA CYS A 36 25.31 -10.24 24.36
C CYS A 36 24.06 -9.89 25.20
N LYS A 37 23.76 -8.60 25.33
CA LYS A 37 22.41 -8.23 24.92
C LYS A 37 22.33 -8.61 23.44
N ALA A 38 21.94 -9.83 23.16
CA ALA A 38 21.26 -10.14 21.94
C ALA A 38 20.16 -9.09 21.86
N THR A 39 20.16 -8.28 20.81
CA THR A 39 18.97 -7.62 20.35
C THR A 39 18.02 -8.77 20.05
N GLN A 40 17.28 -9.20 21.08
CA GLN A 40 16.04 -9.88 20.85
C GLN A 40 15.26 -8.84 20.05
N ASN A 41 14.94 -9.15 18.82
CA ASN A 41 13.75 -8.64 18.18
C ASN A 41 12.63 -9.06 19.15
N THR A 42 12.37 -8.23 20.14
CA THR A 42 11.15 -8.29 20.92
C THR A 42 10.06 -7.99 19.92
N GLU A 43 9.37 -9.04 19.50
CA GLU A 43 8.02 -8.86 18.99
C GLU A 43 7.31 -7.88 19.94
N PRO A 44 6.45 -6.96 19.40
CA PRO A 44 5.75 -5.98 20.25
C PRO A 44 5.10 -6.73 21.40
N GLN A 45 5.34 -6.24 22.60
CA GLN A 45 4.90 -6.84 23.84
C GLN A 45 3.39 -7.09 23.78
N ASP A 46 3.01 -8.33 24.07
CA ASP A 46 1.62 -8.80 24.21
C ASP A 46 0.86 -8.12 25.38
N ASP A 47 1.57 -7.28 26.15
CA ASP A 47 1.09 -6.56 27.34
C ASP A 47 0.69 -5.11 27.07
N ALA A 48 0.50 -4.67 25.83
CA ALA A 48 0.01 -3.32 25.54
C ALA A 48 -1.42 -3.14 26.07
N ARG A 49 -1.70 -1.97 26.69
CA ARG A 49 -3.03 -1.61 27.21
C ARG A 49 -4.04 -1.41 26.09
N ILE A 50 -3.58 -0.90 24.95
CA ILE A 50 -4.38 -0.69 23.74
C ILE A 50 -3.61 -1.24 22.54
N LYS A 51 -4.26 -2.10 21.78
CA LYS A 51 -3.72 -2.73 20.59
C LYS A 51 -4.44 -2.20 19.36
N ILE A 52 -3.71 -1.61 18.44
CA ILE A 52 -4.27 -1.07 17.20
C ILE A 52 -3.64 -1.82 16.04
N VAL A 53 -4.47 -2.33 15.15
CA VAL A 53 -4.03 -2.96 13.90
C VAL A 53 -4.49 -2.12 12.74
N THR A 54 -3.58 -1.85 11.80
CA THR A 54 -3.87 -1.13 10.57
C THR A 54 -3.45 -1.97 9.37
N THR A 55 -4.07 -1.82 8.23
CA THR A 55 -3.67 -2.54 7.03
C THR A 55 -2.52 -1.86 6.32
N LEU A 56 -2.64 -0.57 6.04
CA LEU A 56 -1.76 0.20 5.17
C LEU A 56 -0.91 1.23 5.94
N PHE A 57 0.19 1.64 5.31
CA PHE A 57 1.12 2.61 5.89
C PHE A 57 0.49 3.96 6.26
N PRO A 58 -0.37 4.60 5.46
CA PRO A 58 -0.94 5.89 5.84
C PRO A 58 -1.69 5.81 7.17
N TYR A 59 -2.48 4.78 7.38
CA TYR A 59 -3.25 4.59 8.64
C TYR A 59 -2.34 4.29 9.83
N TYR A 60 -1.33 3.46 9.62
CA TYR A 60 -0.28 3.23 10.62
C TYR A 60 0.36 4.54 11.07
N ASP A 61 0.71 5.39 10.12
CA ASP A 61 1.37 6.67 10.42
C ASP A 61 0.42 7.68 11.09
N PHE A 62 -0.84 7.72 10.67
CA PHE A 62 -1.85 8.61 11.28
C PHE A 62 -2.11 8.20 12.74
N VAL A 63 -2.27 6.91 13.03
CA VAL A 63 -2.38 6.40 14.40
C VAL A 63 -1.13 6.75 15.21
N ARG A 64 0.05 6.49 14.67
CA ARG A 64 1.33 6.81 15.31
C ARG A 64 1.45 8.30 15.64
N ALA A 65 0.98 9.16 14.74
CA ALA A 65 0.98 10.60 14.94
C ALA A 65 0.03 11.01 16.06
N VAL A 66 -1.21 10.51 16.06
CA VAL A 66 -2.24 10.83 17.06
C VAL A 66 -1.86 10.34 18.45
N THR A 67 -1.30 9.13 18.54
CA THR A 67 -0.99 8.49 19.84
C THR A 67 0.38 8.83 20.40
N LYS A 68 1.12 9.71 19.75
CA LYS A 68 2.49 10.09 20.12
C LYS A 68 2.58 10.54 21.58
N GLY A 69 3.50 9.91 22.33
CA GLY A 69 3.76 10.27 23.73
C GLY A 69 2.79 9.67 24.75
N VAL A 70 1.88 8.81 24.32
CA VAL A 70 1.01 8.02 25.21
C VAL A 70 1.58 6.61 25.34
N ASP A 71 1.84 6.18 26.58
CA ASP A 71 2.41 4.87 26.88
C ASP A 71 1.33 3.76 26.82
N GLY A 72 1.80 2.53 26.56
CA GLY A 72 0.94 1.33 26.59
C GLY A 72 0.06 1.16 25.33
N ILE A 73 0.41 1.81 24.23
CA ILE A 73 -0.24 1.61 22.92
C ILE A 73 0.71 0.82 22.01
N SER A 74 0.21 -0.25 21.41
CA SER A 74 0.90 -0.95 20.34
C SER A 74 0.19 -0.72 19.02
N ILE A 75 0.95 -0.49 17.95
CA ILE A 75 0.42 -0.30 16.60
C ILE A 75 1.09 -1.33 15.70
N THR A 76 0.28 -2.15 15.04
CA THR A 76 0.76 -3.15 14.09
C THR A 76 0.23 -2.82 12.71
N MET A 77 1.10 -2.85 11.70
CA MET A 77 0.72 -2.76 10.30
C MET A 77 0.71 -4.17 9.71
N THR A 78 -0.41 -4.57 9.10
CA THR A 78 -0.60 -5.93 8.58
C THR A 78 0.17 -6.13 7.28
N VAL A 79 0.02 -5.23 6.32
CA VAL A 79 0.81 -5.25 5.08
C VAL A 79 2.21 -4.76 5.39
N ALA A 80 3.19 -5.65 5.32
CA ALA A 80 4.57 -5.32 5.68
C ALA A 80 5.18 -4.27 4.73
N PRO A 81 6.17 -3.48 5.22
CA PRO A 81 6.89 -2.53 4.38
C PRO A 81 7.49 -3.20 3.13
N GLY A 82 7.21 -2.65 1.96
CA GLY A 82 7.65 -3.17 0.66
C GLY A 82 6.81 -4.31 0.10
N GLN A 83 5.78 -4.75 0.81
CA GLN A 83 4.83 -5.76 0.32
C GLN A 83 3.70 -5.09 -0.45
N ASP A 84 3.29 -5.68 -1.56
CA ASP A 84 2.13 -5.22 -2.33
C ASP A 84 0.84 -5.62 -1.62
N SER A 85 -0.08 -4.65 -1.42
CA SER A 85 -1.37 -4.88 -0.78
C SER A 85 -2.36 -5.64 -1.66
N HIS A 86 -2.28 -5.48 -2.99
CA HIS A 86 -3.17 -6.18 -3.94
C HIS A 86 -2.96 -7.71 -3.92
N SER A 87 -1.75 -8.16 -3.61
CA SER A 87 -1.40 -9.58 -3.51
C SER A 87 -1.25 -10.07 -2.06
N PHE A 88 -1.65 -9.26 -1.09
CA PHE A 88 -1.51 -9.62 0.31
C PHE A 88 -2.58 -10.63 0.75
N GLU A 89 -2.14 -11.71 1.38
CA GLU A 89 -2.99 -12.69 2.06
C GLU A 89 -2.62 -12.73 3.54
N PRO A 90 -3.59 -12.57 4.47
CA PRO A 90 -3.31 -12.57 5.89
C PRO A 90 -2.90 -13.97 6.37
N THR A 91 -1.89 -14.02 7.21
CA THR A 91 -1.52 -15.25 7.90
C THR A 91 -2.48 -15.50 9.09
N PRO A 92 -2.58 -16.74 9.62
CA PRO A 92 -3.33 -17.00 10.85
C PRO A 92 -2.90 -16.11 12.02
N LYS A 93 -1.62 -15.70 12.07
CA LYS A 93 -1.10 -14.79 13.10
C LYS A 93 -1.65 -13.38 12.93
N ASP A 94 -1.83 -12.92 11.71
CA ASP A 94 -2.41 -11.61 11.43
C ASP A 94 -3.90 -11.57 11.81
N ILE A 95 -4.64 -12.65 11.52
CA ILE A 95 -6.05 -12.79 11.92
C ILE A 95 -6.18 -12.73 13.45
N ILE A 96 -5.35 -13.46 14.18
CA ILE A 96 -5.34 -13.40 15.65
C ILE A 96 -5.05 -12.00 16.17
N LYS A 97 -4.11 -11.27 15.55
CA LYS A 97 -3.83 -9.87 15.96
C LYS A 97 -4.99 -8.94 15.70
N ILE A 98 -5.72 -9.14 14.59
CA ILE A 98 -6.93 -8.36 14.28
C ILE A 98 -8.03 -8.69 15.28
N GLU A 99 -8.23 -9.95 15.64
CA GLU A 99 -9.21 -10.40 16.63
C GLU A 99 -8.92 -9.84 18.03
N ASP A 100 -7.64 -9.74 18.40
CA ASP A 100 -7.18 -9.23 19.70
C ASP A 100 -7.05 -7.70 19.73
N ALA A 101 -7.33 -6.99 18.64
CA ALA A 101 -7.18 -5.55 18.56
C ALA A 101 -8.33 -4.80 19.24
N ASP A 102 -8.01 -3.72 19.95
CA ASP A 102 -8.98 -2.74 20.44
C ASP A 102 -9.50 -1.81 19.33
N LEU A 103 -8.73 -1.71 18.24
CA LEU A 103 -9.11 -0.98 17.03
C LEU A 103 -8.45 -1.58 15.80
N PHE A 104 -9.27 -1.94 14.82
CA PHE A 104 -8.81 -2.35 13.49
C PHE A 104 -9.17 -1.29 12.45
N ILE A 105 -8.16 -0.78 11.74
CA ILE A 105 -8.32 0.25 10.71
C ILE A 105 -7.90 -0.32 9.36
N TYR A 106 -8.80 -0.30 8.39
CA TYR A 106 -8.55 -0.74 7.04
C TYR A 106 -9.12 0.24 6.01
N ASN A 107 -8.67 0.12 4.76
CA ASN A 107 -9.13 1.04 3.72
C ASN A 107 -10.56 0.73 3.27
N GLY A 108 -10.81 -0.51 2.92
CA GLY A 108 -11.99 -0.97 2.20
C GLY A 108 -11.74 -1.03 0.69
N GLY A 109 -12.72 -1.53 -0.04
CA GLY A 109 -12.63 -1.72 -1.50
C GLY A 109 -11.95 -3.04 -1.90
N THR A 110 -11.57 -3.15 -3.17
CA THR A 110 -11.04 -4.38 -3.76
C THR A 110 -9.59 -4.66 -3.42
N LEU A 111 -8.83 -3.65 -2.96
CA LEU A 111 -7.46 -3.80 -2.43
C LEU A 111 -7.37 -4.77 -1.26
N GLU A 112 -8.44 -4.89 -0.49
CA GLU A 112 -8.45 -5.58 0.79
C GLU A 112 -9.63 -6.56 0.91
N THR A 113 -10.00 -7.26 -0.18
CA THR A 113 -11.11 -8.24 -0.21
C THR A 113 -10.98 -9.32 0.86
N TRP A 114 -9.75 -9.63 1.28
CA TRP A 114 -9.49 -10.57 2.36
C TRP A 114 -10.07 -10.11 3.71
N VAL A 115 -10.26 -8.80 3.91
CA VAL A 115 -10.78 -8.23 5.16
C VAL A 115 -12.22 -8.69 5.40
N ASP A 116 -13.06 -8.77 4.38
CA ASP A 116 -14.45 -9.23 4.53
C ASP A 116 -14.53 -10.64 5.13
N SER A 117 -13.63 -11.53 4.71
CA SER A 117 -13.53 -12.88 5.26
C SER A 117 -13.11 -12.87 6.73
N VAL A 118 -12.22 -11.98 7.13
CA VAL A 118 -11.77 -11.83 8.51
C VAL A 118 -12.89 -11.24 9.36
N LEU A 119 -13.53 -10.16 8.92
CA LEU A 119 -14.65 -9.51 9.63
C LEU A 119 -15.82 -10.47 9.85
N GLY A 120 -16.12 -11.35 8.87
CA GLY A 120 -17.15 -12.38 9.00
C GLY A 120 -16.85 -13.43 10.08
N ALA A 121 -15.58 -13.56 10.49
CA ALA A 121 -15.14 -14.49 11.53
C ALA A 121 -15.00 -13.82 12.92
N LEU A 122 -14.92 -12.46 12.97
CA LEU A 122 -14.78 -11.74 14.24
C LEU A 122 -16.07 -11.82 15.09
N SER A 123 -15.87 -12.03 16.38
CA SER A 123 -16.97 -12.06 17.36
C SER A 123 -17.50 -10.68 17.75
N ASN A 124 -16.75 -9.61 17.46
CA ASN A 124 -17.09 -8.22 17.75
C ASN A 124 -16.61 -7.29 16.64
N ASN A 125 -17.52 -6.61 15.94
CA ASN A 125 -17.22 -5.67 14.86
C ASN A 125 -17.32 -4.19 15.30
N GLU A 126 -17.51 -3.90 16.59
CA GLU A 126 -17.72 -2.53 17.09
C GLU A 126 -16.43 -1.68 17.06
N GLN A 127 -15.27 -2.30 16.86
CA GLN A 127 -13.95 -1.66 16.90
C GLN A 127 -13.26 -1.65 15.53
N VAL A 128 -14.05 -1.49 14.47
CA VAL A 128 -13.57 -1.53 13.09
C VAL A 128 -13.82 -0.19 12.40
N MET A 129 -12.77 0.39 11.80
CA MET A 129 -12.87 1.61 10.98
C MET A 129 -12.53 1.27 9.53
N ARG A 130 -13.54 1.34 8.65
CA ARG A 130 -13.36 1.31 7.21
C ARG A 130 -13.16 2.75 6.72
N MET A 131 -11.96 3.08 6.25
CA MET A 131 -11.61 4.49 6.01
C MET A 131 -12.34 5.11 4.82
N MET A 132 -12.75 4.31 3.83
CA MET A 132 -13.59 4.78 2.71
C MET A 132 -14.96 5.30 3.17
N ASP A 133 -15.45 4.92 4.36
CA ASP A 133 -16.73 5.40 4.89
C ASP A 133 -16.66 6.84 5.44
N TYR A 134 -15.45 7.38 5.59
CA TYR A 134 -15.20 8.70 6.19
C TYR A 134 -14.86 9.80 5.18
N VAL A 135 -14.85 9.46 3.88
CA VAL A 135 -14.55 10.40 2.80
C VAL A 135 -15.49 10.20 1.63
N ASP A 136 -15.61 11.21 0.77
CA ASP A 136 -16.34 11.06 -0.48
C ASP A 136 -15.50 10.22 -1.45
N VAL A 137 -16.00 9.04 -1.84
CA VAL A 137 -15.33 8.15 -2.77
C VAL A 137 -15.60 8.54 -4.21
N MET A 138 -14.62 8.31 -5.11
CA MET A 138 -14.69 8.61 -6.54
C MET A 138 -14.63 7.30 -7.32
N GLU A 139 -15.41 7.20 -8.39
CA GLU A 139 -15.33 6.10 -9.35
C GLU A 139 -13.94 6.09 -9.99
N GLU A 140 -13.35 4.90 -10.21
CA GLU A 140 -12.08 4.79 -10.92
C GLU A 140 -12.23 5.36 -12.33
N GLU A 141 -11.22 6.09 -12.79
CA GLU A 141 -11.21 6.71 -14.11
C GLU A 141 -10.12 6.08 -14.98
N THR A 142 -10.49 5.79 -16.20
CA THR A 142 -9.53 5.50 -17.26
C THR A 142 -9.39 6.71 -18.16
N VAL A 143 -8.15 7.07 -18.52
CA VAL A 143 -7.88 8.19 -19.43
C VAL A 143 -7.28 7.68 -20.73
N GLU A 144 -7.34 8.53 -21.77
CA GLU A 144 -6.82 8.20 -23.10
C GLU A 144 -5.36 7.70 -23.00
N GLY A 145 -5.08 6.59 -23.69
CA GLY A 145 -3.74 6.00 -23.78
C GLY A 145 -3.39 4.99 -22.68
N MET A 146 -4.20 4.85 -21.63
CA MET A 146 -4.02 3.79 -20.65
C MET A 146 -4.17 2.40 -21.28
N ASP A 147 -3.42 1.43 -20.78
CA ASP A 147 -3.49 0.05 -21.23
C ASP A 147 -4.66 -0.65 -20.54
N LEU A 148 -5.69 -1.01 -21.30
CA LEU A 148 -6.93 -1.64 -20.83
C LEU A 148 -7.01 -3.11 -21.25
N ARG A 149 -5.92 -3.87 -21.17
CA ARG A 149 -5.88 -5.26 -21.67
C ARG A 149 -6.93 -6.21 -21.07
N TYR A 150 -7.62 -5.82 -20.03
CA TYR A 150 -8.62 -6.65 -19.34
C TYR A 150 -10.06 -6.54 -19.86
N GLU A 151 -10.41 -5.49 -20.64
CA GLU A 151 -11.81 -5.32 -21.10
C GLU A 151 -12.19 -6.12 -22.36
N ASP A 152 -11.22 -6.72 -23.09
CA ASP A 152 -11.50 -7.35 -24.40
C ASP A 152 -11.96 -8.82 -24.32
N SER A 153 -12.22 -9.39 -23.15
CA SER A 153 -12.67 -10.79 -23.08
C SER A 153 -14.20 -10.99 -23.17
N HIS A 154 -15.03 -9.95 -23.21
CA HIS A 154 -16.49 -10.07 -23.27
C HIS A 154 -17.21 -9.16 -24.27
N SER A 155 -16.55 -8.45 -25.17
CA SER A 155 -17.27 -7.78 -26.25
C SER A 155 -17.60 -8.77 -27.38
N HIS A 156 -18.79 -9.34 -27.33
CA HIS A 156 -19.41 -9.96 -28.49
C HIS A 156 -19.60 -8.87 -29.58
N VAL A 157 -18.68 -8.80 -30.52
CA VAL A 157 -18.87 -8.10 -31.76
C VAL A 157 -20.07 -8.72 -32.47
N LYS A 158 -21.21 -8.03 -32.48
CA LYS A 158 -22.28 -8.30 -33.42
C LYS A 158 -21.81 -7.78 -34.77
N GLU A 159 -21.09 -8.62 -35.51
CA GLU A 159 -20.95 -8.41 -36.93
C GLU A 159 -22.29 -8.68 -37.61
N SER A 160 -22.91 -7.61 -38.08
CA SER A 160 -24.02 -7.69 -39.02
C SER A 160 -23.46 -8.06 -40.40
N HIS A 161 -23.42 -9.32 -40.74
CA HIS A 161 -23.23 -9.74 -42.11
C HIS A 161 -24.58 -9.70 -42.83
N ASN A 162 -24.74 -8.62 -43.65
CA ASN A 162 -25.58 -8.67 -44.83
C ASN A 162 -24.70 -9.17 -45.97
N ASP A 163 -24.94 -10.36 -46.45
CA ASP A 163 -24.60 -10.76 -47.82
C ASP A 163 -25.53 -11.85 -48.30
N GLU A 164 -26.36 -11.49 -49.29
CA GLU A 164 -27.05 -12.39 -50.19
C GLU A 164 -26.02 -13.14 -51.04
N SER A 165 -26.12 -14.44 -51.13
CA SER A 165 -26.18 -15.17 -52.40
C SER A 165 -26.16 -16.66 -52.16
N GLY A 166 -27.14 -17.34 -52.75
CA GLY A 166 -27.37 -18.75 -52.65
C GLY A 166 -26.33 -19.59 -53.38
N HIS A 167 -26.22 -20.83 -52.94
CA HIS A 167 -26.04 -22.02 -53.79
C HIS A 167 -26.44 -23.27 -53.04
N SER A 168 -27.41 -23.99 -53.67
CA SER A 168 -27.85 -25.33 -53.40
C SER A 168 -26.75 -26.38 -53.66
N HIS A 169 -26.68 -27.46 -52.92
CA HIS A 169 -26.58 -28.85 -53.38
C HIS A 169 -26.67 -29.84 -52.21
N ASP A 170 -27.69 -30.62 -52.28
CA ASP A 170 -27.96 -32.07 -52.18
C ASP A 170 -27.11 -32.98 -51.28
N ASN A 171 -27.89 -33.72 -50.50
CA ASN A 171 -27.85 -35.13 -50.16
C ASN A 171 -26.59 -35.77 -49.59
N ASP A 172 -26.66 -36.36 -48.41
CA ASP A 172 -26.94 -37.80 -48.31
C ASP A 172 -27.22 -38.27 -46.88
N SER A 173 -28.03 -39.34 -46.85
CA SER A 173 -28.63 -40.03 -45.74
C SER A 173 -27.66 -40.83 -44.87
N ASN A 174 -27.99 -40.97 -43.56
CA ASN A 174 -28.18 -42.25 -42.85
C ASN A 174 -28.53 -42.02 -41.38
N LYS A 175 -29.69 -42.22 -41.03
CA LYS A 175 -30.53 -43.22 -40.37
C LYS A 175 -29.77 -44.16 -39.40
N TYR A 176 -30.06 -44.02 -38.11
CA TYR A 176 -30.42 -45.12 -37.20
C TYR A 176 -31.25 -44.59 -36.03
N GLU A 177 -32.39 -45.28 -35.86
CA GLU A 177 -33.42 -45.22 -34.84
C GLU A 177 -32.88 -45.83 -33.51
N ASN A 178 -33.33 -45.43 -32.30
CA ASN A 178 -34.54 -46.00 -31.68
C ASN A 178 -34.71 -45.54 -30.21
N HIS A 179 -35.96 -45.18 -29.88
CA HIS A 179 -36.73 -45.40 -28.65
C HIS A 179 -36.14 -45.06 -27.28
N SER A 180 -36.84 -44.40 -26.38
CA SER A 180 -38.23 -44.58 -25.96
C SER A 180 -38.70 -43.44 -25.05
N ASN A 181 -40.02 -43.17 -25.13
CA ASN A 181 -40.85 -42.30 -24.31
C ASN A 181 -40.70 -42.48 -22.80
N LEU A 182 -40.89 -41.37 -22.06
CA LEU A 182 -41.93 -41.26 -21.02
C LEU A 182 -42.23 -39.77 -20.75
N GLU A 183 -43.51 -39.47 -20.79
CA GLU A 183 -44.18 -38.23 -20.44
C GLU A 183 -44.04 -37.96 -18.92
N ASP A 184 -43.91 -36.70 -18.47
CA ASP A 184 -44.94 -35.95 -17.74
C ASP A 184 -44.38 -34.70 -17.07
N GLY A 185 -45.18 -33.66 -17.04
CA GLY A 185 -45.16 -32.65 -15.99
C GLY A 185 -44.70 -31.26 -16.38
N HIS A 186 -45.55 -30.47 -17.06
CA HIS A 186 -45.52 -29.02 -17.02
C HIS A 186 -45.71 -28.53 -15.60
N ILE A 187 -44.72 -27.80 -15.07
CA ILE A 187 -44.94 -26.73 -14.10
C ILE A 187 -44.16 -25.51 -14.60
N ASN A 188 -44.90 -24.54 -15.10
CA ASN A 188 -44.44 -23.16 -15.27
C ASN A 188 -44.30 -22.56 -13.87
N ASP A 189 -43.09 -22.31 -13.45
CA ASP A 189 -42.79 -21.30 -12.42
C ASP A 189 -41.93 -20.23 -13.09
N ASP A 190 -42.61 -19.22 -13.63
CA ASP A 190 -42.04 -17.93 -13.98
C ASP A 190 -41.68 -17.23 -12.66
N LEU A 191 -40.53 -17.56 -12.10
CA LEU A 191 -39.84 -16.66 -11.18
C LEU A 191 -38.91 -15.77 -12.04
N GLU A 192 -39.39 -14.60 -12.40
CA GLU A 192 -38.57 -13.48 -12.79
C GLU A 192 -37.64 -13.17 -11.62
N ASP A 193 -36.49 -13.84 -11.57
CA ASP A 193 -35.34 -13.32 -10.84
C ASP A 193 -34.84 -12.06 -11.58
N GLY A 194 -35.42 -10.95 -11.19
CA GLY A 194 -34.89 -9.63 -11.51
C GLY A 194 -33.56 -9.47 -10.82
N HIS A 195 -32.51 -10.07 -11.38
CA HIS A 195 -31.15 -9.60 -11.12
C HIS A 195 -31.05 -8.20 -11.71
N SER A 196 -31.32 -7.19 -10.89
CA SER A 196 -30.84 -5.84 -11.13
C SER A 196 -29.32 -5.95 -11.16
N HIS A 197 -28.75 -5.89 -12.35
CA HIS A 197 -27.38 -5.47 -12.51
C HIS A 197 -27.38 -4.00 -12.06
N GLU A 198 -27.23 -3.73 -10.77
CA GLU A 198 -26.59 -2.52 -10.33
C GLU A 198 -25.21 -2.61 -10.98
N ASP A 199 -24.91 -1.66 -11.87
CA ASP A 199 -23.57 -1.51 -12.43
C ASP A 199 -22.61 -1.55 -11.26
N ASP A 200 -21.78 -2.59 -11.17
CA ASP A 200 -20.76 -2.74 -10.13
C ASP A 200 -19.74 -1.61 -10.36
N LYS A 201 -20.00 -0.48 -9.72
CA LYS A 201 -19.13 0.70 -9.78
C LYS A 201 -17.86 0.41 -9.02
N GLU A 202 -16.76 0.42 -9.72
CA GLU A 202 -15.44 0.31 -9.13
C GLU A 202 -14.99 1.70 -8.67
N TYR A 203 -14.62 1.82 -7.39
CA TYR A 203 -14.15 3.07 -6.81
C TYR A 203 -12.63 3.05 -6.68
N ASP A 204 -11.99 4.18 -6.99
CA ASP A 204 -10.57 4.36 -6.67
C ASP A 204 -10.38 4.34 -5.16
N GLU A 205 -9.49 3.50 -4.70
CA GLU A 205 -9.30 3.18 -3.28
C GLU A 205 -8.18 4.01 -2.62
N HIS A 206 -7.45 4.81 -3.41
CA HIS A 206 -6.28 5.55 -2.94
C HIS A 206 -6.66 6.89 -2.29
N ILE A 207 -7.65 6.85 -1.39
CA ILE A 207 -8.31 8.01 -0.76
C ILE A 207 -7.36 8.92 0.02
N TRP A 208 -6.28 8.36 0.59
CA TRP A 208 -5.26 9.09 1.37
C TRP A 208 -4.36 9.97 0.52
N THR A 209 -4.36 9.81 -0.81
CA THR A 209 -3.50 10.60 -1.70
C THR A 209 -3.93 12.07 -1.77
N SER A 210 -5.20 12.39 -1.46
CA SER A 210 -5.62 13.77 -1.18
C SER A 210 -5.19 14.18 0.23
N PRO A 211 -4.37 15.24 0.40
CA PRO A 211 -4.07 15.79 1.70
C PRO A 211 -5.30 16.24 2.48
N VAL A 212 -6.36 16.64 1.80
CA VAL A 212 -7.63 17.02 2.45
C VAL A 212 -8.31 15.81 3.08
N ASN A 213 -8.34 14.68 2.36
CA ASN A 213 -8.85 13.43 2.93
C ASN A 213 -7.95 12.94 4.06
N ALA A 214 -6.62 13.01 3.91
CA ALA A 214 -5.69 12.63 4.97
C ALA A 214 -5.93 13.41 6.28
N MET A 215 -6.21 14.73 6.19
CA MET A 215 -6.57 15.53 7.36
C MET A 215 -7.87 15.07 8.01
N LYS A 216 -8.91 14.73 7.22
CA LYS A 216 -10.15 14.17 7.74
C LYS A 216 -9.92 12.86 8.47
N MET A 217 -9.15 11.94 7.86
CA MET A 217 -8.82 10.63 8.43
C MET A 217 -8.07 10.75 9.77
N VAL A 218 -7.09 11.65 9.86
CA VAL A 218 -6.40 11.93 11.14
C VAL A 218 -7.40 12.41 12.21
N GLY A 219 -8.35 13.27 11.84
CA GLY A 219 -9.40 13.73 12.73
C GLY A 219 -10.30 12.59 13.23
N TYR A 220 -10.78 11.72 12.33
CA TYR A 220 -11.62 10.57 12.69
C TYR A 220 -10.87 9.54 13.56
N ILE A 221 -9.60 9.28 13.25
CA ILE A 221 -8.74 8.43 14.10
C ILE A 221 -8.58 9.05 15.50
N CYS A 222 -8.40 10.37 15.60
CA CYS A 222 -8.35 11.06 16.89
C CYS A 222 -9.66 10.90 17.68
N ASP A 223 -10.80 11.07 17.02
CA ASP A 223 -12.11 10.92 17.67
C ASP A 223 -12.33 9.49 18.18
N GLU A 224 -11.88 8.48 17.43
CA GLU A 224 -11.97 7.08 17.85
C GLU A 224 -11.05 6.79 19.04
N MET A 225 -9.81 7.28 18.96
CA MET A 225 -8.88 7.14 20.09
C MET A 225 -9.38 7.78 21.38
N ILE A 226 -10.09 8.91 21.29
CA ILE A 226 -10.71 9.56 22.46
C ILE A 226 -11.83 8.69 23.07
N LYS A 227 -12.58 7.96 22.25
CA LYS A 227 -13.62 7.04 22.76
C LYS A 227 -12.99 5.84 23.50
N ILE A 228 -11.91 5.27 22.92
CA ILE A 228 -11.20 4.12 23.49
C ILE A 228 -10.43 4.51 24.76
N ASP A 229 -9.82 5.68 24.77
CA ASP A 229 -8.93 6.15 25.84
C ASP A 229 -9.19 7.62 26.20
N PRO A 230 -10.31 7.90 26.86
CA PRO A 230 -10.71 9.27 27.17
C PRO A 230 -9.76 10.00 28.13
N GLU A 231 -8.96 9.27 28.90
CA GLU A 231 -8.00 9.86 29.84
C GLU A 231 -6.89 10.64 29.12
N ASN A 232 -6.55 10.26 27.88
CA ASN A 232 -5.53 10.91 27.05
C ASN A 232 -6.11 11.82 25.96
N ALA A 233 -7.41 12.15 26.03
CA ALA A 233 -8.10 12.92 24.98
C ALA A 233 -7.41 14.22 24.58
N GLU A 234 -6.88 14.98 25.55
CA GLU A 234 -6.22 16.27 25.27
C GLU A 234 -4.88 16.07 24.53
N ILE A 235 -4.18 14.95 24.79
CA ILE A 235 -2.92 14.61 24.09
C ILE A 235 -3.25 14.24 22.64
N TYR A 236 -4.27 13.40 22.42
CA TYR A 236 -4.70 12.99 21.09
C TYR A 236 -5.12 14.19 20.24
N LYS A 237 -5.92 15.10 20.78
CA LYS A 237 -6.32 16.33 20.08
C LYS A 237 -5.12 17.20 19.70
N ALA A 238 -4.24 17.46 20.67
CA ALA A 238 -3.06 18.29 20.42
C ALA A 238 -2.15 17.67 19.33
N ASN A 239 -1.95 16.36 19.36
CA ASN A 239 -1.17 15.63 18.36
C ASN A 239 -1.85 15.64 16.98
N ALA A 240 -3.15 15.39 16.91
CA ALA A 240 -3.93 15.46 15.68
C ALA A 240 -3.87 16.85 15.05
N ASP A 241 -4.10 17.90 15.86
CA ASP A 241 -4.03 19.29 15.39
C ASP A 241 -2.63 19.65 14.84
N GLU A 242 -1.57 19.20 15.52
CA GLU A 242 -0.20 19.41 15.05
C GLU A 242 0.03 18.70 13.71
N TYR A 243 -0.43 17.45 13.57
CA TYR A 243 -0.22 16.66 12.36
C TYR A 243 -1.04 17.18 11.19
N ILE A 244 -2.31 17.50 11.42
CA ILE A 244 -3.20 18.16 10.47
C ILE A 244 -2.59 19.49 10.00
N GLY A 245 -2.04 20.28 10.91
CA GLY A 245 -1.38 21.54 10.56
C GLY A 245 -0.18 21.36 9.61
N LYS A 246 0.59 20.28 9.74
CA LYS A 246 1.68 19.95 8.81
C LYS A 246 1.14 19.58 7.44
N ILE A 247 0.09 18.75 7.37
CA ILE A 247 -0.56 18.36 6.11
C ILE A 247 -1.18 19.59 5.42
N GLN A 248 -1.86 20.45 6.17
CA GLN A 248 -2.46 21.69 5.66
C GLN A 248 -1.42 22.65 5.05
N ASN A 249 -0.23 22.72 5.65
CA ASN A 249 0.87 23.52 5.09
C ASN A 249 1.33 22.96 3.74
N ILE A 250 1.42 21.63 3.61
CA ILE A 250 1.77 20.96 2.33
C ILE A 250 0.68 21.23 1.29
N ASP A 251 -0.61 21.02 1.62
CA ASP A 251 -1.75 21.31 0.76
C ASP A 251 -1.70 22.75 0.23
N THR A 252 -1.50 23.70 1.12
CA THR A 252 -1.39 25.12 0.76
C THR A 252 -0.26 25.39 -0.23
N GLN A 253 0.89 24.74 -0.07
CA GLN A 253 2.02 24.89 -0.97
C GLN A 253 1.79 24.23 -2.31
N ILE A 254 1.18 23.05 -2.35
CA ILE A 254 0.82 22.35 -3.61
C ILE A 254 -0.15 23.22 -4.42
N ARG A 255 -1.21 23.76 -3.78
CA ARG A 255 -2.16 24.69 -4.45
C ARG A 255 -1.45 25.89 -5.05
N LYS A 256 -0.48 26.49 -4.34
CA LYS A 256 0.32 27.62 -4.86
C LYS A 256 1.15 27.24 -6.08
N ILE A 257 1.70 26.02 -6.11
CA ILE A 257 2.50 25.55 -7.25
C ILE A 257 1.60 25.27 -8.43
N VAL A 258 0.55 24.46 -8.23
CA VAL A 258 -0.37 24.08 -9.31
C VAL A 258 -1.05 25.31 -9.93
N ASN A 259 -1.39 26.32 -9.13
CA ASN A 259 -1.96 27.57 -9.65
C ASN A 259 -1.00 28.42 -10.50
N LYS A 260 0.31 28.12 -10.45
CA LYS A 260 1.34 28.77 -11.27
C LYS A 260 1.79 27.93 -12.47
N MET A 261 1.30 26.71 -12.60
CA MET A 261 1.60 25.87 -13.76
C MET A 261 0.93 26.45 -15.00
N ASP A 262 1.67 26.57 -16.08
CA ASP A 262 1.13 26.97 -17.39
C ASP A 262 0.14 25.94 -17.92
N LYS A 263 0.47 24.65 -17.74
CA LYS A 263 -0.40 23.50 -17.97
C LYS A 263 -0.53 22.71 -16.67
N LYS A 264 -1.78 22.50 -16.23
CA LYS A 264 -2.10 21.69 -15.06
C LYS A 264 -2.19 20.22 -15.45
N GLU A 265 -1.11 19.67 -15.95
CA GLU A 265 -1.04 18.31 -16.46
C GLU A 265 0.19 17.58 -15.95
N ILE A 266 0.00 16.31 -15.62
CA ILE A 266 1.06 15.42 -15.12
C ILE A 266 1.05 14.11 -15.92
N ILE A 267 2.24 13.56 -16.17
CA ILE A 267 2.38 12.30 -16.91
C ILE A 267 3.11 11.28 -16.04
N PHE A 268 2.48 10.12 -15.88
CA PHE A 268 3.02 8.98 -15.15
C PHE A 268 3.40 7.85 -16.13
N ALA A 269 4.64 7.43 -16.07
CA ALA A 269 5.14 6.24 -16.76
C ALA A 269 4.91 4.99 -15.91
N ASP A 270 3.76 4.89 -15.26
CA ASP A 270 3.43 3.91 -14.23
C ASP A 270 1.91 3.82 -14.04
N LYS A 271 1.45 3.07 -13.03
CA LYS A 271 0.09 3.13 -12.51
C LYS A 271 -0.22 4.53 -11.98
N PHE A 272 -1.50 4.86 -11.89
CA PHE A 272 -1.94 6.17 -11.40
C PHE A 272 -2.83 6.08 -10.15
N PRO A 273 -2.30 5.74 -8.98
CA PRO A 273 -3.05 5.70 -7.73
C PRO A 273 -3.23 7.10 -7.11
N LEU A 274 -3.39 8.14 -7.91
CA LEU A 274 -3.38 9.54 -7.47
C LEU A 274 -4.62 10.31 -7.95
N LEU A 275 -5.73 9.60 -8.19
CA LEU A 275 -6.97 10.22 -8.67
C LEU A 275 -7.44 11.33 -7.71
N TYR A 276 -7.52 11.05 -6.41
CA TYR A 276 -7.93 12.03 -5.41
C TYR A 276 -6.97 13.22 -5.34
N PHE A 277 -5.67 12.99 -5.49
CA PHE A 277 -4.69 14.08 -5.59
C PHE A 277 -4.93 14.93 -6.83
N ALA A 278 -5.09 14.32 -7.99
CA ALA A 278 -5.31 15.05 -9.24
C ALA A 278 -6.60 15.88 -9.19
N LYS A 279 -7.71 15.31 -8.73
CA LYS A 279 -9.00 16.00 -8.59
C LYS A 279 -8.94 17.14 -7.57
N GLU A 280 -8.29 16.94 -6.43
CA GLU A 280 -8.13 17.96 -5.38
C GLU A 280 -7.46 19.23 -5.90
N TYR A 281 -6.48 19.08 -6.78
CA TYR A 281 -5.71 20.22 -7.31
C TYR A 281 -6.11 20.63 -8.73
N GLY A 282 -7.08 19.99 -9.34
CA GLY A 282 -7.53 20.26 -10.70
C GLY A 282 -6.44 19.99 -11.74
N LEU A 283 -5.69 18.90 -11.54
CA LEU A 283 -4.71 18.40 -12.49
C LEU A 283 -5.36 17.43 -13.48
N SER A 284 -5.09 17.60 -14.76
CA SER A 284 -5.27 16.53 -15.75
C SER A 284 -4.06 15.59 -15.72
N TYR A 285 -4.24 14.35 -16.16
CA TYR A 285 -3.17 13.38 -16.13
C TYR A 285 -3.24 12.39 -17.29
N TYR A 286 -2.08 11.82 -17.63
CA TYR A 286 -1.96 10.64 -18.46
C TYR A 286 -1.05 9.65 -17.76
N ALA A 287 -1.35 8.37 -17.90
CA ALA A 287 -0.60 7.32 -17.20
C ALA A 287 -0.55 6.03 -18.03
N ALA A 288 0.35 5.14 -17.67
CA ALA A 288 0.47 3.87 -18.36
C ALA A 288 -0.69 2.93 -18.00
N PHE A 289 -1.18 2.99 -16.76
CA PHE A 289 -2.25 2.12 -16.24
C PHE A 289 -3.15 2.86 -15.26
N PRO A 290 -4.39 2.37 -15.03
CA PRO A 290 -5.22 2.75 -13.89
C PRO A 290 -4.51 2.49 -12.55
N GLY A 291 -5.03 3.08 -11.48
CA GLY A 291 -4.44 2.98 -10.13
C GLY A 291 -4.37 1.57 -9.58
N CYS A 292 -5.45 0.81 -9.75
CA CYS A 292 -5.60 -0.55 -9.24
C CYS A 292 -5.13 -1.65 -10.21
N ALA A 293 -4.56 -1.31 -11.37
CA ALA A 293 -4.09 -2.30 -12.35
C ALA A 293 -3.06 -3.26 -11.75
N GLU A 294 -3.18 -4.54 -12.07
CA GLU A 294 -2.18 -5.57 -11.68
C GLU A 294 -0.94 -5.53 -12.58
N ASP A 295 -1.11 -5.14 -13.84
CA ASP A 295 -0.04 -5.07 -14.84
C ASP A 295 0.98 -3.99 -14.53
N THR A 296 2.24 -4.28 -14.87
CA THR A 296 3.38 -3.37 -14.66
C THR A 296 4.15 -3.07 -15.94
N GLU A 297 3.84 -3.75 -17.05
CA GLU A 297 4.52 -3.58 -18.34
C GLU A 297 3.52 -3.05 -19.40
N PRO A 298 3.56 -1.73 -19.70
CA PRO A 298 2.65 -1.14 -20.66
C PRO A 298 2.95 -1.61 -22.08
N SER A 299 1.92 -1.60 -22.94
CA SER A 299 2.07 -1.90 -24.35
C SER A 299 2.98 -0.86 -25.06
N ALA A 300 3.59 -1.26 -26.15
CA ALA A 300 4.36 -0.33 -26.99
C ALA A 300 3.49 0.85 -27.50
N ARG A 301 2.18 0.62 -27.68
CA ARG A 301 1.21 1.65 -28.07
C ARG A 301 1.03 2.68 -26.97
N THR A 302 0.87 2.26 -25.72
CA THR A 302 0.76 3.13 -24.53
C THR A 302 2.03 3.98 -24.36
N ILE A 303 3.22 3.36 -24.49
CA ILE A 303 4.49 4.10 -24.40
C ILE A 303 4.59 5.15 -25.53
N ALA A 304 4.24 4.79 -26.77
CA ALA A 304 4.26 5.73 -27.89
C ALA A 304 3.29 6.89 -27.66
N PHE A 305 2.07 6.63 -27.18
CA PHE A 305 1.09 7.65 -26.83
C PHE A 305 1.63 8.65 -25.80
N LEU A 306 2.25 8.15 -24.71
CA LEU A 306 2.81 9.02 -23.68
C LEU A 306 3.98 9.87 -24.22
N ILE A 307 4.83 9.30 -25.10
CA ILE A 307 5.91 10.01 -25.77
C ILE A 307 5.36 11.14 -26.64
N ASP A 308 4.34 10.85 -27.46
CA ASP A 308 3.73 11.84 -28.36
C ASP A 308 3.08 12.97 -27.53
N LYS A 309 2.39 12.63 -26.46
CA LYS A 309 1.76 13.58 -25.54
C LYS A 309 2.77 14.52 -24.88
N ILE A 310 3.89 13.99 -24.41
CA ILE A 310 5.00 14.76 -23.84
C ILE A 310 5.57 15.75 -24.85
N LYS A 311 5.76 15.31 -26.10
CA LYS A 311 6.30 16.16 -27.17
C LYS A 311 5.30 17.25 -27.60
N GLU A 312 4.02 16.90 -27.75
CA GLU A 312 2.94 17.82 -28.13
C GLU A 312 2.77 18.92 -27.09
N ASP A 313 2.68 18.54 -25.83
CA ASP A 313 2.41 19.44 -24.70
C ASP A 313 3.65 20.07 -24.12
N LYS A 314 4.85 19.72 -24.64
CA LYS A 314 6.15 20.22 -24.22
C LYS A 314 6.41 20.00 -22.72
N ILE A 315 5.96 18.87 -22.21
CA ILE A 315 6.15 18.48 -20.82
C ILE A 315 7.61 18.05 -20.64
N ASN A 316 8.22 18.50 -19.56
CA ASN A 316 9.62 18.23 -19.27
C ASN A 316 9.84 17.30 -18.05
N LYS A 317 8.74 16.79 -17.47
CA LYS A 317 8.76 15.89 -16.32
C LYS A 317 7.88 14.67 -16.57
N VAL A 318 8.39 13.51 -16.22
CA VAL A 318 7.66 12.24 -16.19
C VAL A 318 7.78 11.68 -14.79
N TYR A 319 6.67 11.21 -14.26
CA TYR A 319 6.63 10.65 -12.91
C TYR A 319 6.57 9.12 -12.95
N TYR A 320 7.13 8.49 -11.94
CA TYR A 320 7.01 7.07 -11.63
C TYR A 320 6.82 6.89 -10.12
N LEU A 321 6.22 5.79 -9.71
CA LEU A 321 5.89 5.55 -8.28
C LEU A 321 7.10 5.04 -7.49
N GLU A 322 7.01 5.21 -6.18
CA GLU A 322 7.89 4.51 -5.24
C GLU A 322 7.78 2.99 -5.44
N LEU A 323 8.87 2.28 -5.18
CA LEU A 323 8.99 0.81 -5.33
C LEU A 323 8.82 0.29 -6.76
N SER A 324 8.51 1.14 -7.72
CA SER A 324 8.34 0.77 -9.12
C SER A 324 9.67 0.68 -9.88
N SER A 325 9.65 -0.04 -10.99
CA SER A 325 10.75 -0.07 -11.96
C SER A 325 10.82 1.25 -12.72
N LYS A 326 12.03 1.82 -12.87
CA LYS A 326 12.24 3.04 -13.68
C LYS A 326 12.33 2.76 -15.19
N ALA A 327 12.18 1.52 -15.63
CA ALA A 327 12.48 1.14 -17.02
C ALA A 327 11.62 1.93 -18.02
N VAL A 328 10.31 1.96 -17.82
CA VAL A 328 9.37 2.68 -18.69
C VAL A 328 9.65 4.19 -18.68
N ALA A 329 9.82 4.78 -17.49
CA ALA A 329 10.14 6.20 -17.36
C ALA A 329 11.45 6.57 -18.06
N ASN A 330 12.48 5.74 -17.95
CA ASN A 330 13.76 5.95 -18.62
C ASN A 330 13.60 5.88 -20.16
N THR A 331 12.88 4.90 -20.69
CA THR A 331 12.59 4.78 -22.13
C THR A 331 11.91 6.04 -22.66
N ILE A 332 10.88 6.53 -21.97
CA ILE A 332 10.17 7.75 -22.35
C ILE A 332 11.10 8.96 -22.28
N CYS A 333 11.95 9.07 -21.25
CA CYS A 333 12.88 10.18 -21.09
C CYS A 333 13.99 10.19 -22.16
N GLU A 334 14.49 9.04 -22.58
CA GLU A 334 15.48 8.91 -23.66
C GLU A 334 14.94 9.45 -24.99
N ASP A 335 13.66 9.21 -25.28
CA ASP A 335 13.03 9.62 -26.54
C ASP A 335 12.54 11.08 -26.53
N THR A 336 12.19 11.62 -25.38
CA THR A 336 11.56 12.95 -25.25
C THR A 336 12.52 14.03 -24.74
N GLY A 337 13.58 13.65 -24.04
CA GLY A 337 14.44 14.56 -23.28
C GLY A 337 13.84 15.05 -21.96
N ALA A 338 12.65 14.57 -21.58
CA ALA A 338 12.05 14.83 -20.27
C ALA A 338 12.89 14.20 -19.14
N LYS A 339 12.62 14.59 -17.90
CA LYS A 339 13.29 14.05 -16.70
C LYS A 339 12.33 13.23 -15.87
N ALA A 340 12.78 12.04 -15.46
CA ALA A 340 12.02 11.17 -14.58
C ALA A 340 12.17 11.59 -13.11
N TYR A 341 11.04 11.60 -12.39
CA TYR A 341 10.98 11.91 -10.96
C TYR A 341 10.11 10.89 -10.24
N GLU A 342 10.60 10.44 -9.08
CA GLU A 342 9.81 9.61 -8.17
C GLU A 342 8.73 10.46 -7.52
N PHE A 343 7.50 9.96 -7.52
CA PHE A 343 6.35 10.56 -6.85
C PHE A 343 5.72 9.51 -5.94
N ASN A 344 5.53 9.83 -4.66
CA ASN A 344 5.05 8.87 -3.68
C ASN A 344 3.52 8.84 -3.67
N SER A 345 2.96 7.65 -3.83
CA SER A 345 1.53 7.41 -3.56
C SER A 345 1.23 7.39 -2.06
N CYS A 346 2.27 7.27 -1.23
CA CYS A 346 2.16 7.05 0.22
C CYS A 346 1.44 5.74 0.59
N HIS A 347 1.25 4.83 -0.35
CA HIS A 347 0.60 3.54 -0.12
C HIS A 347 1.45 2.64 0.77
N ASN A 348 2.73 2.53 0.41
CA ASN A 348 3.68 1.69 1.12
C ASN A 348 5.05 2.37 1.21
N ILE A 349 5.93 1.82 2.01
CA ILE A 349 7.30 2.31 2.20
C ILE A 349 8.27 1.13 2.26
N THR A 350 9.55 1.39 2.02
CA THR A 350 10.58 0.37 2.21
C THR A 350 10.80 0.07 3.69
N GLU A 351 11.30 -1.13 3.99
CA GLU A 351 11.70 -1.52 5.35
C GLU A 351 12.65 -0.49 5.99
N LYS A 352 13.61 0.03 5.21
CA LYS A 352 14.53 1.07 5.67
C LYS A 352 13.83 2.37 6.06
N GLN A 353 12.83 2.80 5.30
CA GLN A 353 12.02 3.98 5.60
C GLN A 353 11.19 3.75 6.86
N PHE A 354 10.59 2.57 7.00
CA PHE A 354 9.82 2.19 8.17
C PHE A 354 10.68 2.24 9.44
N GLN A 355 11.85 1.61 9.43
CA GLN A 355 12.79 1.63 10.55
C GLN A 355 13.33 3.03 10.88
N SER A 356 13.44 3.90 9.88
CA SER A 356 13.85 5.30 10.10
C SER A 356 12.73 6.21 10.59
N GLY A 357 11.50 5.71 10.70
CA GLY A 357 10.35 6.44 11.18
C GLY A 357 9.80 7.47 10.17
N VAL A 358 9.99 7.22 8.86
CA VAL A 358 9.40 8.08 7.80
C VAL A 358 7.90 8.26 8.04
N THR A 359 7.39 9.45 7.75
CA THR A 359 5.99 9.83 7.92
C THR A 359 5.32 10.10 6.57
N TYR A 360 3.99 10.06 6.53
CA TYR A 360 3.20 10.54 5.40
C TYR A 360 3.56 11.98 5.04
N VAL A 361 3.76 12.85 6.05
CA VAL A 361 4.20 14.24 5.87
C VAL A 361 5.56 14.32 5.15
N ASP A 362 6.50 13.43 5.47
CA ASP A 362 7.82 13.38 4.81
C ASP A 362 7.68 13.00 3.34
N LEU A 363 6.84 12.00 3.02
CA LEU A 363 6.60 11.55 1.65
C LEU A 363 5.91 12.64 0.83
N MET A 364 4.86 13.25 1.36
CA MET A 364 4.17 14.36 0.69
C MET A 364 5.05 15.60 0.55
N THR A 365 5.99 15.84 1.46
CA THR A 365 7.00 16.89 1.33
C THR A 365 7.94 16.60 0.15
N LYS A 366 8.34 15.35 -0.06
CA LYS A 366 9.13 14.98 -1.25
C LYS A 366 8.34 15.22 -2.54
N ASN A 367 7.05 14.87 -2.58
CA ASN A 367 6.18 15.16 -3.71
C ASN A 367 6.12 16.66 -4.00
N LEU A 368 5.94 17.47 -2.95
CA LEU A 368 5.97 18.93 -3.05
C LEU A 368 7.28 19.46 -3.66
N GLU A 369 8.44 18.92 -3.25
CA GLU A 369 9.74 19.32 -3.80
C GLU A 369 9.91 18.90 -5.27
N VAL A 370 9.35 17.77 -5.65
CA VAL A 370 9.34 17.30 -7.06
C VAL A 370 8.46 18.20 -7.94
N LEU A 371 7.31 18.63 -7.45
CA LEU A 371 6.43 19.56 -8.17
C LEU A 371 7.09 20.94 -8.40
N LYS A 372 7.96 21.41 -7.49
CA LYS A 372 8.70 22.67 -7.61
C LYS A 372 9.76 22.69 -8.71
N LYS A 373 10.33 21.54 -9.08
CA LYS A 373 11.39 21.41 -10.10
C LYS A 373 10.89 21.73 -11.49
#